data_df741fb95cddc21f1a7feeab5cd9694c
#
_entry.id   df741fb95cddc21f1a7feeab5cd9694c
#
_cell.length_a   1.000
_cell.length_b   1.000
_cell.length_c   1.000
_cell.angle_alpha   90.00
_cell.angle_beta   90.00
_cell.angle_gamma   90.00
#
_symmetry.space_group_name_H-M   'P 1'
#
loop_
_entity.id
_entity.type
_entity.pdbx_description
1 polymer ?
#
loop_
_entity_poly.entity_id
_entity_poly.type
_entity_poly.pdbx_seq_one_letter_code
_entity_poly.pdbx_strand_id
1 'polypeptide(L)'
;PHTITSYRKDLEDFSHFCLKTEASEDISKADKKIIRNFIVELSENDISKRSINRKLSSLRSFYLFLLKIGEIKISPTESISSLKFYPEKQIPISKEEMQTLNDQVFGEINDILDKCIVEVLYQTGIRKAELCGMTFENVNLSGNELKIIGKGNKERYIPISGELSDLLNRYLKIRKPL
;
A
#
# COMPACT_ATOMS: atom_id res chain seq x y z
N PRO A 1 9.11 -0.40 9.17
CA PRO A 1 8.22 -1.51 9.09
C PRO A 1 7.88 -1.88 7.66
N HIS A 2 6.76 -1.48 7.06
CA HIS A 2 6.38 -1.95 5.70
C HIS A 2 7.42 -1.64 4.61
N THR A 3 8.07 -0.48 4.63
CA THR A 3 9.11 -0.10 3.68
C THR A 3 10.32 -1.04 3.78
N ILE A 4 10.75 -1.37 5.01
CA ILE A 4 11.89 -2.28 5.24
C ILE A 4 11.57 -3.67 4.69
N THR A 5 10.38 -4.20 5.01
CA THR A 5 9.94 -5.51 4.51
C THR A 5 9.88 -5.56 2.98
N SER A 6 9.34 -4.50 2.35
CA SER A 6 9.26 -4.42 0.89
C SER A 6 10.65 -4.31 0.25
N TYR A 7 11.54 -3.49 0.80
CA TYR A 7 12.90 -3.35 0.28
C TYR A 7 13.71 -4.63 0.44
N ARG A 8 13.59 -5.29 1.60
CA ARG A 8 14.22 -6.60 1.82
C ARG A 8 13.80 -7.59 0.73
N LYS A 9 12.50 -7.77 0.51
CA LYS A 9 11.99 -8.67 -0.54
C LYS A 9 12.51 -8.31 -1.93
N ASP A 10 12.57 -7.00 -2.26
CA ASP A 10 13.08 -6.57 -3.55
C ASP A 10 14.57 -6.89 -3.75
N LEU A 11 15.37 -6.78 -2.69
CA LEU A 11 16.80 -7.14 -2.72
C LEU A 11 17.00 -8.66 -2.74
N GLU A 12 16.18 -9.42 -2.03
CA GLU A 12 16.17 -10.89 -2.09
C GLU A 12 15.83 -11.38 -3.49
N ASP A 13 14.80 -10.82 -4.14
CA ASP A 13 14.44 -11.16 -5.52
C ASP A 13 15.61 -10.88 -6.49
N PHE A 14 16.32 -9.78 -6.30
CA PHE A 14 17.50 -9.44 -7.11
C PHE A 14 18.69 -10.36 -6.81
N SER A 15 18.92 -10.72 -5.55
CA SER A 15 19.97 -11.68 -5.16
C SER A 15 19.72 -13.06 -5.78
N HIS A 16 18.51 -13.55 -5.77
CA HIS A 16 18.14 -14.81 -6.44
C HIS A 16 18.35 -14.74 -7.95
N PHE A 17 18.04 -13.60 -8.58
CA PHE A 17 18.33 -13.39 -9.99
C PHE A 17 19.85 -13.43 -10.27
N CYS A 18 20.66 -12.75 -9.46
CA CYS A 18 22.13 -12.76 -9.60
C CYS A 18 22.70 -14.16 -9.39
N LEU A 19 22.20 -14.93 -8.42
CA LEU A 19 22.61 -16.31 -8.22
C LEU A 19 22.32 -17.18 -9.45
N LYS A 20 21.15 -17.04 -10.05
CA LYS A 20 20.72 -17.79 -11.24
C LYS A 20 21.55 -17.44 -12.47
N THR A 21 21.92 -16.17 -12.67
CA THR A 21 22.56 -15.69 -13.90
C THR A 21 24.08 -15.59 -13.82
N GLU A 22 24.62 -15.22 -12.67
CA GLU A 22 26.05 -14.94 -12.46
C GLU A 22 26.70 -15.91 -11.46
N ALA A 23 25.94 -16.90 -10.97
CA ALA A 23 26.36 -17.84 -9.92
C ALA A 23 26.87 -17.15 -8.63
N SER A 24 26.37 -15.95 -8.34
CA SER A 24 26.77 -15.15 -7.17
C SER A 24 25.56 -14.49 -6.51
N GLU A 25 25.44 -14.65 -5.19
CA GLU A 25 24.44 -13.93 -4.38
C GLU A 25 24.89 -12.51 -3.98
N ASP A 26 26.17 -12.18 -4.22
CA ASP A 26 26.76 -10.90 -3.84
C ASP A 26 26.30 -9.79 -4.79
N ILE A 27 25.14 -9.21 -4.47
CA ILE A 27 24.56 -8.12 -5.24
C ILE A 27 25.39 -6.82 -5.21
N SER A 28 26.39 -6.69 -4.31
CA SER A 28 27.25 -5.52 -4.26
C SER A 28 28.13 -5.39 -5.49
N LYS A 29 28.43 -6.51 -6.15
CA LYS A 29 29.28 -6.62 -7.34
C LYS A 29 28.52 -6.54 -8.66
N ALA A 30 27.19 -6.49 -8.61
CA ALA A 30 26.37 -6.43 -9.82
C ALA A 30 26.62 -5.10 -10.56
N ASP A 31 26.83 -5.23 -11.87
CA ASP A 31 27.03 -4.10 -12.75
C ASP A 31 25.71 -3.60 -13.36
N LYS A 32 25.80 -2.53 -14.14
CA LYS A 32 24.66 -1.96 -14.87
C LYS A 32 23.99 -2.98 -15.81
N LYS A 33 24.75 -3.89 -16.42
CA LYS A 33 24.23 -4.88 -17.37
C LYS A 33 23.34 -5.89 -16.64
N ILE A 34 23.79 -6.37 -15.49
CA ILE A 34 23.05 -7.32 -14.64
C ILE A 34 21.73 -6.69 -14.21
N ILE A 35 21.73 -5.43 -13.77
CA ILE A 35 20.49 -4.73 -13.37
C ILE A 35 19.53 -4.56 -14.56
N ARG A 36 20.06 -4.27 -15.76
CA ARG A 36 19.23 -4.20 -16.98
C ARG A 36 18.61 -5.55 -17.32
N ASN A 37 19.39 -6.62 -17.24
CA ASN A 37 18.89 -7.98 -17.49
C ASN A 37 17.80 -8.36 -16.49
N PHE A 38 17.95 -7.98 -15.21
CA PHE A 38 16.90 -8.15 -14.22
C PHE A 38 15.61 -7.41 -14.60
N ILE A 39 15.70 -6.18 -15.06
CA ILE A 39 14.53 -5.41 -15.53
C ILE A 39 13.86 -6.10 -16.73
N VAL A 40 14.64 -6.66 -17.66
CA VAL A 40 14.13 -7.41 -18.81
C VAL A 40 13.40 -8.66 -18.32
N GLU A 41 14.01 -9.49 -17.47
CA GLU A 41 13.38 -10.69 -16.91
C GLU A 41 12.07 -10.37 -16.19
N LEU A 42 12.04 -9.29 -15.39
CA LEU A 42 10.80 -8.85 -14.73
C LEU A 42 9.71 -8.45 -15.74
N SER A 43 10.10 -7.84 -16.87
CA SER A 43 9.17 -7.44 -17.92
C SER A 43 8.64 -8.66 -18.70
N GLU A 44 9.48 -9.66 -18.95
CA GLU A 44 9.12 -10.94 -19.59
C GLU A 44 8.19 -11.79 -18.71
N ASN A 45 8.28 -11.64 -17.40
CA ASN A 45 7.39 -12.28 -16.42
C ASN A 45 6.13 -11.44 -16.12
N ASP A 46 5.75 -10.51 -17.00
CA ASP A 46 4.54 -9.69 -16.91
C ASP A 46 4.43 -8.85 -15.63
N ILE A 47 5.57 -8.56 -14.97
CA ILE A 47 5.57 -7.67 -13.80
C ILE A 47 5.28 -6.24 -14.24
N SER A 48 4.30 -5.61 -13.61
CA SER A 48 3.89 -4.25 -13.96
C SER A 48 5.05 -3.25 -13.88
N LYS A 49 5.10 -2.28 -14.81
CA LYS A 49 6.12 -1.21 -14.83
C LYS A 49 6.21 -0.46 -13.50
N ARG A 50 5.09 -0.31 -12.80
CA ARG A 50 5.04 0.29 -11.45
C ARG A 50 5.82 -0.54 -10.43
N SER A 51 5.64 -1.86 -10.47
CA SER A 51 6.37 -2.78 -9.57
C SER A 51 7.85 -2.84 -9.91
N ILE A 52 8.21 -2.85 -11.19
CA ILE A 52 9.60 -2.79 -11.64
C ILE A 52 10.27 -1.49 -11.16
N ASN A 53 9.61 -0.34 -11.31
CA ASN A 53 10.13 0.93 -10.82
C ASN A 53 10.29 0.97 -9.29
N ARG A 54 9.40 0.31 -8.54
CA ARG A 54 9.56 0.16 -7.09
C ARG A 54 10.80 -0.65 -6.75
N LYS A 55 11.00 -1.81 -7.40
CA LYS A 55 12.20 -2.64 -7.22
C LYS A 55 13.47 -1.87 -7.58
N LEU A 56 13.46 -1.13 -8.68
CA LEU A 56 14.58 -0.27 -9.07
C LEU A 56 14.86 0.83 -8.02
N SER A 57 13.83 1.36 -7.35
CA SER A 57 14.02 2.32 -6.24
C SER A 57 14.67 1.68 -5.03
N SER A 58 14.33 0.41 -4.72
CA SER A 58 14.99 -0.36 -3.65
C SER A 58 16.48 -0.59 -3.97
N LEU A 59 16.80 -0.98 -5.20
CA LEU A 59 18.19 -1.14 -5.66
C LEU A 59 18.97 0.19 -5.60
N ARG A 60 18.37 1.30 -6.06
CA ARG A 60 19.00 2.64 -5.96
C ARG A 60 19.33 3.00 -4.52
N SER A 61 18.40 2.74 -3.59
CA SER A 61 18.63 3.01 -2.17
C SER A 61 19.76 2.16 -1.61
N PHE A 62 19.85 0.89 -1.99
CA PHE A 62 20.91 -0.01 -1.60
C PHE A 62 22.28 0.44 -2.13
N TYR A 63 22.41 0.70 -3.43
CA TYR A 63 23.68 1.13 -4.00
C TYR A 63 24.09 2.54 -3.54
N LEU A 64 23.16 3.42 -3.25
CA LEU A 64 23.45 4.71 -2.63
C LEU A 64 24.02 4.52 -1.21
N PHE A 65 23.51 3.56 -0.46
CA PHE A 65 24.07 3.20 0.84
C PHE A 65 25.49 2.66 0.70
N LEU A 66 25.77 1.72 -0.21
CA LEU A 66 27.10 1.18 -0.45
C LEU A 66 28.10 2.28 -0.88
N LEU A 67 27.67 3.21 -1.72
CA LEU A 67 28.45 4.38 -2.10
C LEU A 67 28.80 5.25 -0.88
N LYS A 68 27.83 5.47 0.01
CA LYS A 68 28.00 6.29 1.22
C LYS A 68 28.98 5.70 2.22
N ILE A 69 29.02 4.38 2.35
CA ILE A 69 29.97 3.67 3.24
C ILE A 69 31.32 3.37 2.57
N GLY A 70 31.50 3.73 1.28
CA GLY A 70 32.74 3.58 0.54
C GLY A 70 33.01 2.17 -0.02
N GLU A 71 32.02 1.27 0.02
CA GLU A 71 32.15 -0.09 -0.54
C GLU A 71 32.22 -0.09 -2.08
N ILE A 72 31.58 0.89 -2.71
CA ILE A 72 31.64 1.09 -4.16
C ILE A 72 32.00 2.55 -4.47
N LYS A 73 32.59 2.79 -5.63
CA LYS A 73 32.98 4.14 -6.08
C LYS A 73 31.93 4.77 -7.00
N ILE A 74 31.15 3.96 -7.71
CA ILE A 74 30.15 4.39 -8.68
C ILE A 74 28.90 3.50 -8.51
N SER A 75 27.73 4.10 -8.50
CA SER A 75 26.49 3.34 -8.42
C SER A 75 26.13 2.74 -9.79
N PRO A 76 25.91 1.42 -9.90
CA PRO A 76 25.50 0.79 -11.15
C PRO A 76 24.08 1.21 -11.58
N THR A 77 23.31 1.82 -10.70
CA THR A 77 21.95 2.30 -11.00
C THR A 77 21.91 3.74 -11.52
N GLU A 78 23.01 4.49 -11.47
CA GLU A 78 23.06 5.93 -11.76
C GLU A 78 22.48 6.27 -13.15
N SER A 79 22.83 5.49 -14.16
CA SER A 79 22.41 5.72 -15.55
C SER A 79 21.23 4.84 -15.99
N ILE A 80 20.47 4.26 -15.05
CA ILE A 80 19.27 3.48 -15.34
C ILE A 80 18.05 4.33 -15.08
N SER A 81 17.31 4.65 -16.15
CA SER A 81 16.05 5.41 -16.06
C SER A 81 14.90 4.53 -15.59
N SER A 82 13.95 5.12 -14.91
CA SER A 82 12.68 4.46 -14.60
C SER A 82 11.87 4.22 -15.87
N LEU A 83 11.11 3.14 -15.90
CA LEU A 83 10.22 2.81 -17.00
C LEU A 83 9.06 3.82 -17.06
N LYS A 84 8.82 4.39 -18.23
CA LYS A 84 7.66 5.26 -18.44
C LYS A 84 6.38 4.42 -18.45
N PHE A 85 5.42 4.80 -17.64
CA PHE A 85 4.07 4.22 -17.64
C PHE A 85 3.05 5.32 -17.36
N TYR A 86 1.87 5.13 -17.90
CA TYR A 86 0.73 5.99 -17.64
C TYR A 86 -0.20 5.20 -16.72
N PRO A 87 -0.44 5.66 -15.49
CA PRO A 87 -1.42 5.00 -14.62
C PRO A 87 -2.80 5.10 -15.27
N GLU A 88 -3.54 4.01 -15.27
CA GLU A 88 -4.96 4.05 -15.64
C GLU A 88 -5.69 5.02 -14.72
N LYS A 89 -6.57 5.83 -15.31
CA LYS A 89 -7.46 6.70 -14.52
C LYS A 89 -8.38 5.80 -13.70
N GLN A 90 -8.16 5.80 -12.39
CA GLN A 90 -9.15 5.22 -11.49
C GLN A 90 -10.35 6.15 -11.43
N ILE A 91 -11.50 5.66 -11.86
CA ILE A 91 -12.76 6.38 -11.75
C ILE A 91 -13.28 6.13 -10.33
N PRO A 92 -13.52 7.17 -9.52
CA PRO A 92 -14.13 6.99 -8.21
C PRO A 92 -15.52 6.38 -8.34
N ILE A 93 -15.91 5.57 -7.37
CA ILE A 93 -17.27 5.04 -7.27
C ILE A 93 -18.26 6.22 -7.13
N SER A 94 -19.28 6.28 -7.98
CA SER A 94 -20.31 7.31 -7.92
C SER A 94 -21.27 7.07 -6.75
N LYS A 95 -22.11 8.06 -6.42
CA LYS A 95 -23.13 7.88 -5.38
C LYS A 95 -24.16 6.84 -5.76
N GLU A 96 -24.54 6.80 -7.04
CA GLU A 96 -25.50 5.86 -7.59
C GLU A 96 -24.97 4.42 -7.55
N GLU A 97 -23.70 4.22 -7.91
CA GLU A 97 -23.04 2.91 -7.80
C GLU A 97 -22.92 2.46 -6.36
N MET A 98 -22.61 3.38 -5.43
CA MET A 98 -22.55 3.07 -4.00
C MET A 98 -23.95 2.69 -3.44
N GLN A 99 -25.00 3.36 -3.89
CA GLN A 99 -26.38 3.05 -3.51
C GLN A 99 -26.80 1.68 -4.04
N THR A 100 -26.48 1.37 -5.30
CA THR A 100 -26.70 0.05 -5.89
C THR A 100 -25.99 -1.06 -5.10
N LEU A 101 -24.75 -0.80 -4.67
CA LEU A 101 -23.97 -1.71 -3.87
C LEU A 101 -24.60 -1.96 -2.50
N ASN A 102 -25.12 -0.90 -1.86
CA ASN A 102 -25.85 -1.00 -0.61
C ASN A 102 -27.14 -1.81 -0.75
N ASP A 103 -27.91 -1.61 -1.82
CA ASP A 103 -29.19 -2.26 -2.03
C ASP A 103 -29.06 -3.73 -2.47
N GLN A 104 -28.10 -4.03 -3.36
CA GLN A 104 -27.92 -5.36 -3.94
C GLN A 104 -27.00 -6.28 -3.12
N VAL A 105 -25.90 -5.76 -2.61
CA VAL A 105 -24.91 -6.57 -1.89
C VAL A 105 -25.22 -6.64 -0.41
N PHE A 106 -25.55 -5.50 0.22
CA PHE A 106 -25.79 -5.43 1.66
C PHE A 106 -27.27 -5.64 2.05
N GLY A 107 -28.18 -5.68 1.09
CA GLY A 107 -29.58 -6.10 1.31
C GLY A 107 -29.69 -7.59 1.67
N GLU A 108 -28.78 -8.41 1.15
CA GLU A 108 -28.71 -9.86 1.41
C GLU A 108 -27.70 -10.23 2.52
N ILE A 109 -26.70 -9.40 2.76
CA ILE A 109 -25.67 -9.63 3.78
C ILE A 109 -26.10 -8.98 5.09
N ASN A 110 -26.55 -9.81 6.04
CA ASN A 110 -26.92 -9.37 7.40
C ASN A 110 -25.70 -8.94 8.26
N ASP A 111 -24.52 -8.75 7.68
CA ASP A 111 -23.34 -8.34 8.43
C ASP A 111 -23.23 -6.81 8.47
N ILE A 112 -23.71 -6.25 9.56
CA ILE A 112 -23.63 -4.83 9.86
C ILE A 112 -22.16 -4.32 9.89
N LEU A 113 -21.19 -5.20 10.17
CA LEU A 113 -19.77 -4.86 10.18
C LEU A 113 -19.27 -4.53 8.78
N ASP A 114 -19.61 -5.37 7.78
CA ASP A 114 -19.18 -5.14 6.40
C ASP A 114 -19.77 -3.84 5.85
N LYS A 115 -21.01 -3.57 6.16
CA LYS A 115 -21.65 -2.29 5.82
C LYS A 115 -20.95 -1.10 6.49
N CYS A 116 -20.61 -1.19 7.76
CA CYS A 116 -19.82 -0.16 8.45
C CYS A 116 -18.45 0.06 7.80
N ILE A 117 -17.74 -1.01 7.45
CA ILE A 117 -16.41 -0.94 6.83
C ILE A 117 -16.49 -0.16 5.50
N VAL A 118 -17.44 -0.52 4.64
CA VAL A 118 -17.59 0.09 3.32
C VAL A 118 -18.00 1.56 3.45
N GLU A 119 -19.01 1.86 4.28
CA GLU A 119 -19.48 3.22 4.48
C GLU A 119 -18.41 4.13 5.10
N VAL A 120 -17.65 3.64 6.09
CA VAL A 120 -16.54 4.41 6.67
C VAL A 120 -15.48 4.69 5.61
N LEU A 121 -15.07 3.70 4.82
CA LEU A 121 -14.07 3.91 3.76
C LEU A 121 -14.57 4.89 2.69
N TYR A 122 -15.82 4.75 2.26
CA TYR A 122 -16.41 5.59 1.23
C TYR A 122 -16.57 7.05 1.67
N GLN A 123 -17.14 7.30 2.85
CA GLN A 123 -17.38 8.66 3.32
C GLN A 123 -16.12 9.39 3.77
N THR A 124 -15.13 8.67 4.31
CA THR A 124 -13.98 9.30 4.97
C THR A 124 -12.68 9.22 4.16
N GLY A 125 -12.59 8.30 3.21
CA GLY A 125 -11.36 8.07 2.43
C GLY A 125 -10.15 7.67 3.27
N ILE A 126 -10.35 7.12 4.47
CA ILE A 126 -9.25 6.66 5.33
C ILE A 126 -8.57 5.44 4.74
N ARG A 127 -7.31 5.22 5.11
CA ARG A 127 -6.55 4.05 4.64
C ARG A 127 -7.02 2.79 5.36
N LYS A 128 -6.94 1.64 4.67
CA LYS A 128 -7.22 0.32 5.29
C LYS A 128 -6.53 0.15 6.65
N ALA A 129 -5.25 0.50 6.74
CA ALA A 129 -4.50 0.37 7.99
C ALA A 129 -5.00 1.30 9.11
N GLU A 130 -5.51 2.48 8.76
CA GLU A 130 -6.13 3.42 9.70
C GLU A 130 -7.46 2.86 10.21
N LEU A 131 -8.28 2.30 9.32
CA LEU A 131 -9.52 1.63 9.71
C LEU A 131 -9.25 0.43 10.63
N CYS A 132 -8.32 -0.45 10.28
CA CYS A 132 -7.97 -1.61 11.12
C CYS A 132 -7.39 -1.24 12.49
N GLY A 133 -6.83 -0.04 12.62
CA GLY A 133 -6.30 0.47 13.89
C GLY A 133 -7.31 1.28 14.71
N MET A 134 -8.56 1.44 14.24
CA MET A 134 -9.57 2.18 14.99
C MET A 134 -10.02 1.43 16.24
N THR A 135 -10.18 2.18 17.32
CA THR A 135 -10.74 1.71 18.59
C THR A 135 -12.03 2.47 18.91
N PHE A 136 -12.70 2.08 19.94
CA PHE A 136 -13.90 2.79 20.44
C PHE A 136 -13.67 4.26 20.73
N GLU A 137 -12.51 4.57 21.28
CA GLU A 137 -12.13 5.94 21.65
C GLU A 137 -11.98 6.85 20.43
N ASN A 138 -11.90 6.24 19.24
CA ASN A 138 -11.79 6.97 17.99
C ASN A 138 -13.14 7.36 17.39
N VAL A 139 -14.27 6.91 17.98
CA VAL A 139 -15.61 7.13 17.44
C VAL A 139 -16.38 8.06 18.36
N ASN A 140 -16.57 9.29 17.94
CA ASN A 140 -17.39 10.29 18.64
C ASN A 140 -18.78 10.37 17.98
N LEU A 141 -19.72 9.52 18.44
CA LEU A 141 -21.08 9.48 17.89
C LEU A 141 -21.87 10.75 18.18
N SER A 142 -21.65 11.39 19.32
CA SER A 142 -22.35 12.63 19.69
C SER A 142 -21.90 13.82 18.86
N GLY A 143 -20.63 13.84 18.44
CA GLY A 143 -20.07 14.89 17.59
C GLY A 143 -20.12 14.53 16.09
N ASN A 144 -20.61 13.34 15.71
CA ASN A 144 -20.59 12.85 14.34
C ASN A 144 -19.20 12.96 13.70
N GLU A 145 -18.18 12.49 14.39
CA GLU A 145 -16.81 12.54 13.89
C GLU A 145 -15.99 11.31 14.26
N LEU A 146 -14.99 11.00 13.43
CA LEU A 146 -14.01 9.96 13.67
C LEU A 146 -12.63 10.57 13.89
N LYS A 147 -11.94 10.15 14.95
CA LYS A 147 -10.54 10.46 15.20
C LYS A 147 -9.67 9.44 14.48
N ILE A 148 -8.87 9.87 13.52
CA ILE A 148 -8.01 8.99 12.73
C ILE A 148 -6.55 9.24 13.10
N ILE A 149 -5.85 8.16 13.43
CA ILE A 149 -4.42 8.18 13.72
C ILE A 149 -3.66 7.70 12.48
N GLY A 150 -2.94 8.61 11.83
CA GLY A 150 -2.21 8.35 10.60
C GLY A 150 -0.74 8.04 10.81
N LYS A 151 0.02 8.01 9.71
CA LYS A 151 1.47 7.77 9.72
C LYS A 151 2.20 8.80 10.61
N GLY A 152 3.05 8.29 11.49
CA GLY A 152 3.80 9.13 12.43
C GLY A 152 2.97 9.63 13.62
N ASN A 153 1.92 8.89 13.97
CA ASN A 153 1.01 9.21 15.08
C ASN A 153 0.31 10.57 14.94
N LYS A 154 0.09 11.00 13.68
CA LYS A 154 -0.62 12.27 13.42
C LYS A 154 -2.12 12.03 13.50
N GLU A 155 -2.78 12.80 14.34
CA GLU A 155 -4.22 12.76 14.55
C GLU A 155 -4.93 13.73 13.60
N ARG A 156 -6.10 13.30 13.10
CA ARG A 156 -7.05 14.16 12.41
C ARG A 156 -8.47 13.73 12.72
N TYR A 157 -9.38 14.68 12.69
CA TYR A 157 -10.81 14.45 12.89
C TYR A 157 -11.52 14.56 11.55
N ILE A 158 -12.41 13.63 11.26
CA ILE A 158 -13.18 13.57 10.01
C ILE A 158 -14.66 13.55 10.38
N PRO A 159 -15.45 14.52 9.91
CA PRO A 159 -16.88 14.50 10.10
C PRO A 159 -17.52 13.35 9.31
N ILE A 160 -18.55 12.74 9.86
CA ILE A 160 -19.34 11.68 9.25
C ILE A 160 -20.82 12.08 9.19
N SER A 161 -21.58 11.44 8.30
CA SER A 161 -23.02 11.67 8.23
C SER A 161 -23.74 11.10 9.47
N GLY A 162 -24.91 11.62 9.78
CA GLY A 162 -25.76 11.08 10.83
C GLY A 162 -26.14 9.62 10.57
N GLU A 163 -26.38 9.25 9.31
CA GLU A 163 -26.69 7.88 8.89
C GLU A 163 -25.54 6.91 9.21
N LEU A 164 -24.29 7.32 8.94
CA LEU A 164 -23.13 6.52 9.30
C LEU A 164 -22.93 6.44 10.82
N SER A 165 -23.19 7.54 11.53
CA SER A 165 -23.16 7.57 13.00
C SER A 165 -24.19 6.59 13.60
N ASP A 166 -25.40 6.54 13.07
CA ASP A 166 -26.43 5.60 13.49
C ASP A 166 -26.07 4.15 13.17
N LEU A 167 -25.48 3.91 11.98
CA LEU A 167 -25.00 2.59 11.59
C LEU A 167 -23.90 2.09 12.52
N LEU A 168 -22.93 2.93 12.83
CA LEU A 168 -21.86 2.63 13.80
C LEU A 168 -22.44 2.39 15.20
N ASN A 169 -23.39 3.18 15.66
CA ASN A 169 -24.04 3.00 16.95
C ASN A 169 -24.74 1.63 17.03
N ARG A 170 -25.45 1.23 15.96
CA ARG A 170 -26.07 -0.11 15.87
C ARG A 170 -25.04 -1.23 15.94
N TYR A 171 -23.94 -1.12 15.18
CA TYR A 171 -22.85 -2.09 15.21
C TYR A 171 -22.24 -2.20 16.62
N LEU A 172 -21.97 -1.06 17.26
CA LEU A 172 -21.36 -1.02 18.59
C LEU A 172 -22.24 -1.68 19.67
N LYS A 173 -23.57 -1.67 19.51
CA LYS A 173 -24.52 -2.35 20.43
C LYS A 173 -24.54 -3.87 20.30
N ILE A 174 -24.26 -4.40 19.10
CA ILE A 174 -24.37 -5.84 18.83
C ILE A 174 -23.03 -6.57 18.82
N ARG A 175 -21.92 -5.83 18.67
CA ARG A 175 -20.59 -6.44 18.64
C ARG A 175 -20.26 -7.11 19.96
N LYS A 176 -19.67 -8.30 19.90
CA LYS A 176 -19.08 -8.92 21.08
C LYS A 176 -17.69 -8.28 21.32
N PRO A 177 -17.35 -7.87 22.56
CA PRO A 177 -15.97 -7.50 22.90
C PRO A 177 -15.04 -8.68 22.65
N LEU A 178 -13.87 -8.41 22.13
CA LEU A 178 -12.78 -9.41 22.06
C LEU A 178 -12.20 -9.63 23.43
#